data_c912c7bfee483eb245454e8155f56323
#
_entry.id   c912c7bfee483eb245454e8155f56323
#
_cell.length_a   1.000
_cell.length_b   1.000
_cell.length_c   1.000
_cell.angle_alpha   90.00
_cell.angle_beta   90.00
_cell.angle_gamma   90.00
#
_symmetry.space_group_name_H-M   'P 1'
#
loop_
_entity.id
_entity.type
_entity.pdbx_description
1 polymer ?
#
loop_
_entity_poly.entity_id
_entity_poly.type
_entity_poly.pdbx_seq_one_letter_code
_entity_poly.pdbx_strand_id
1 'polypeptide(L)'
;MYRKIGLSCIIGIFFILFGNSLASAEITGVEHWVDYNGIKIYVWEKYQGEPSGKPVVVLAHGSATAGRESFDLQVPGKPSYSLMDFLAKQGFDVFALDTRGFGRSTHPKDGVTTAQASEDLNNVVDYALKLRSVPKANLLSWSWGTQYAGMFVMAHPEKVEKYISYAQMHVNSPDIARRRPKVEVFRNNPYIKIPEAGWKPRFYSMTPVAVNDPDVVDAYAKSAAKIETQTATGPQLDMCTIMPMVNPRLITVPTMIIHGQYDDVADLDGLLPFFRQLPNTYKCYVVIPDAGHMMMFQKGHLLFQHEVASFFKASD
;
A
#
# COMPACT_ATOMS: atom_id res chain seq x y z
N MET A 1 51.07 27.69 71.95
CA MET A 1 51.08 26.56 71.03
C MET A 1 49.64 26.26 70.70
N TYR A 2 49.05 26.91 69.70
CA TYR A 2 47.62 26.71 69.29
C TYR A 2 47.57 26.06 67.95
N ARG A 3 47.00 24.84 67.92
CA ARG A 3 46.68 24.09 66.67
C ARG A 3 45.37 24.60 66.13
N LYS A 4 45.36 25.11 64.90
CA LYS A 4 44.16 25.41 64.12
C LYS A 4 43.68 24.12 63.41
N ILE A 5 42.45 23.75 63.69
CA ILE A 5 41.75 22.68 63.00
C ILE A 5 41.06 23.33 61.81
N GLY A 6 41.43 22.96 60.59
CA GLY A 6 40.78 23.38 59.39
C GLY A 6 39.59 22.45 59.08
N LEU A 7 38.39 23.02 58.94
CA LEU A 7 37.19 22.36 58.54
C LEU A 7 37.06 22.41 57.00
N SER A 8 37.29 21.31 56.31
CA SER A 8 37.06 21.21 54.86
C SER A 8 35.60 20.85 54.60
N CYS A 9 34.84 21.82 54.05
CA CYS A 9 33.52 21.53 53.48
C CYS A 9 33.65 20.90 52.10
N ILE A 10 33.24 19.64 51.99
CA ILE A 10 33.05 18.96 50.68
C ILE A 10 31.63 19.27 50.21
N ILE A 11 31.54 20.13 49.19
CA ILE A 11 30.26 20.40 48.48
C ILE A 11 30.08 19.27 47.46
N GLY A 12 29.23 18.31 47.75
CA GLY A 12 28.80 17.28 46.82
C GLY A 12 27.81 17.88 45.80
N ILE A 13 28.25 18.04 44.56
CA ILE A 13 27.36 18.41 43.46
C ILE A 13 26.64 17.15 43.02
N PHE A 14 25.38 17.04 43.38
CA PHE A 14 24.45 16.02 42.86
C PHE A 14 24.01 16.44 41.43
N PHE A 15 24.56 15.82 40.39
CA PHE A 15 23.99 15.88 39.05
C PHE A 15 22.73 14.98 38.99
N ILE A 16 21.56 15.60 39.06
CA ILE A 16 20.29 14.92 38.73
C ILE A 16 20.22 14.85 37.20
N LEU A 17 20.59 13.71 36.64
CA LEU A 17 20.32 13.38 35.25
C LEU A 17 18.78 13.17 35.10
N PHE A 18 18.08 14.19 34.67
CA PHE A 18 16.72 14.01 34.12
C PHE A 18 16.84 13.22 32.83
N GLY A 19 16.72 11.93 32.93
CA GLY A 19 16.48 11.07 31.77
C GLY A 19 15.12 11.40 31.17
N ASN A 20 15.07 12.31 30.19
CA ASN A 20 13.92 12.43 29.32
C ASN A 20 13.80 11.12 28.54
N SER A 21 13.02 10.16 29.04
CA SER A 21 12.46 9.11 28.23
C SER A 21 11.55 9.79 27.21
N LEU A 22 12.07 10.01 26.01
CA LEU A 22 11.24 10.39 24.86
C LEU A 22 10.31 9.20 24.60
N ALA A 23 9.16 9.21 25.24
CA ALA A 23 8.08 8.29 24.86
C ALA A 23 7.85 8.51 23.36
N SER A 24 8.04 7.46 22.56
CA SER A 24 7.74 7.51 21.13
C SER A 24 6.28 7.95 20.98
N ALA A 25 6.03 8.98 20.18
CA ALA A 25 4.68 9.45 19.94
C ALA A 25 3.80 8.30 19.45
N GLU A 26 2.54 8.27 19.88
CA GLU A 26 1.57 7.26 19.45
C GLU A 26 1.24 7.42 17.97
N ILE A 27 0.91 6.31 17.30
CA ILE A 27 0.42 6.33 15.93
C ILE A 27 -1.04 6.77 15.96
N THR A 28 -1.34 7.82 15.22
CA THR A 28 -2.70 8.34 15.05
C THR A 28 -3.30 7.81 13.75
N GLY A 29 -4.55 7.39 13.80
CA GLY A 29 -5.35 7.03 12.63
C GLY A 29 -6.50 8.01 12.44
N VAL A 30 -6.75 8.48 11.22
CA VAL A 30 -7.81 9.45 10.88
C VAL A 30 -8.59 8.97 9.66
N GLU A 31 -9.92 9.08 9.73
CA GLU A 31 -10.81 8.80 8.59
C GLU A 31 -11.11 10.09 7.83
N HIS A 32 -11.02 10.01 6.49
CA HIS A 32 -11.38 11.10 5.59
C HIS A 32 -12.37 10.63 4.54
N TRP A 33 -13.08 11.59 3.97
CA TRP A 33 -13.99 11.40 2.86
C TRP A 33 -13.70 12.42 1.77
N VAL A 34 -13.38 11.94 0.59
CA VAL A 34 -13.19 12.78 -0.61
C VAL A 34 -14.45 12.66 -1.44
N ASP A 35 -15.18 13.77 -1.58
CA ASP A 35 -16.45 13.83 -2.31
C ASP A 35 -16.25 14.56 -3.63
N TYR A 36 -16.60 13.93 -4.74
CA TYR A 36 -16.60 14.56 -6.05
C TYR A 36 -17.65 13.89 -6.97
N ASN A 37 -18.39 14.70 -7.70
CA ASN A 37 -19.42 14.26 -8.65
C ASN A 37 -20.41 13.22 -8.06
N GLY A 38 -20.72 13.32 -6.76
CA GLY A 38 -21.63 12.40 -6.07
C GLY A 38 -20.99 11.05 -5.69
N ILE A 39 -19.69 10.88 -5.91
CA ILE A 39 -18.90 9.73 -5.47
C ILE A 39 -18.17 10.11 -4.18
N LYS A 40 -18.33 9.30 -3.13
CA LYS A 40 -17.63 9.45 -1.85
C LYS A 40 -16.55 8.38 -1.76
N ILE A 41 -15.31 8.81 -1.66
CA ILE A 41 -14.14 7.94 -1.50
C ILE A 41 -13.69 7.99 -0.05
N TYR A 42 -13.65 6.83 0.59
CA TYR A 42 -13.08 6.66 1.91
C TYR A 42 -11.56 6.65 1.83
N VAL A 43 -10.91 7.36 2.77
CA VAL A 43 -9.45 7.39 2.90
C VAL A 43 -9.08 7.21 4.36
N TRP A 44 -8.21 6.26 4.63
CA TRP A 44 -7.64 6.01 5.94
C TRP A 44 -6.23 6.58 6.01
N GLU A 45 -5.97 7.46 6.98
CA GLU A 45 -4.68 8.08 7.21
C GLU A 45 -4.03 7.53 8.47
N LYS A 46 -2.69 7.35 8.45
CA LYS A 46 -1.88 7.06 9.63
C LYS A 46 -0.57 7.84 9.63
N TYR A 47 -0.25 8.40 10.80
CA TYR A 47 1.02 9.09 11.06
C TYR A 47 1.43 8.94 12.52
N GLN A 48 2.70 9.19 12.83
CA GLN A 48 3.23 9.22 14.19
C GLN A 48 3.66 10.65 14.57
N GLY A 49 3.15 11.18 15.68
CA GLY A 49 3.36 12.58 16.08
C GLY A 49 2.64 13.57 15.15
N GLU A 50 3.24 14.76 14.94
CA GLU A 50 2.63 15.78 14.06
C GLU A 50 2.79 15.42 12.57
N PRO A 51 1.73 15.46 11.75
CA PRO A 51 1.81 15.10 10.34
C PRO A 51 2.40 16.20 9.44
N SER A 52 2.40 17.47 9.90
CA SER A 52 2.92 18.59 9.12
C SER A 52 4.39 18.42 8.78
N GLY A 53 4.73 18.64 7.51
CA GLY A 53 6.12 18.54 7.02
C GLY A 53 6.62 17.11 6.78
N LYS A 54 5.80 16.08 7.02
CA LYS A 54 6.14 14.70 6.67
C LYS A 54 5.97 14.46 5.18
N PRO A 55 6.82 13.62 4.56
CA PRO A 55 6.56 13.12 3.21
C PRO A 55 5.26 12.32 3.17
N VAL A 56 4.38 12.67 2.22
CA VAL A 56 3.11 11.98 2.01
C VAL A 56 3.33 10.69 1.22
N VAL A 57 2.67 9.62 1.64
CA VAL A 57 2.59 8.34 0.91
C VAL A 57 1.12 8.00 0.66
N VAL A 58 0.76 7.71 -0.59
CA VAL A 58 -0.57 7.21 -0.96
C VAL A 58 -0.46 5.75 -1.37
N LEU A 59 -1.34 4.89 -0.83
CA LEU A 59 -1.37 3.45 -1.03
C LEU A 59 -2.60 3.06 -1.84
N ALA A 60 -2.40 2.43 -3.00
CA ALA A 60 -3.40 2.05 -3.99
C ALA A 60 -3.60 0.52 -4.01
N HIS A 61 -4.76 0.04 -3.54
CA HIS A 61 -5.06 -1.38 -3.31
C HIS A 61 -5.30 -2.20 -4.59
N GLY A 62 -5.21 -3.53 -4.46
CA GLY A 62 -5.55 -4.49 -5.51
C GLY A 62 -7.05 -4.76 -5.63
N SER A 63 -7.43 -5.75 -6.47
CA SER A 63 -8.84 -6.12 -6.68
C SER A 63 -9.39 -7.12 -5.65
N ALA A 64 -8.66 -7.36 -4.55
CA ALA A 64 -9.07 -8.32 -3.52
C ALA A 64 -9.82 -7.65 -2.37
N THR A 65 -9.20 -6.68 -1.73
CA THR A 65 -9.71 -5.93 -0.58
C THR A 65 -9.42 -4.45 -0.72
N ALA A 66 -10.18 -3.63 -0.01
CA ALA A 66 -10.02 -2.18 0.05
C ALA A 66 -8.71 -1.75 0.74
N GLY A 67 -8.42 -0.46 0.71
CA GLY A 67 -7.13 0.09 1.10
C GLY A 67 -6.75 -0.19 2.55
N ARG A 68 -7.66 0.08 3.50
CA ARG A 68 -7.37 -0.15 4.92
C ARG A 68 -7.09 -1.62 5.22
N GLU A 69 -7.89 -2.54 4.70
CA GLU A 69 -7.75 -3.98 4.89
C GLU A 69 -6.50 -4.54 4.20
N SER A 70 -6.06 -3.90 3.12
CA SER A 70 -4.85 -4.26 2.38
C SER A 70 -3.57 -3.78 3.07
N PHE A 71 -3.57 -2.58 3.67
CA PHE A 71 -2.32 -1.95 4.11
C PHE A 71 -2.20 -1.72 5.61
N ASP A 72 -3.31 -1.85 6.35
CA ASP A 72 -3.34 -1.67 7.82
C ASP A 72 -3.89 -2.91 8.54
N LEU A 73 -3.44 -4.10 8.16
CA LEU A 73 -3.87 -5.33 8.80
C LEU A 73 -3.36 -5.40 10.25
N GLN A 74 -4.30 -5.47 11.20
CA GLN A 74 -4.00 -5.62 12.61
C GLN A 74 -4.09 -7.11 12.99
N VAL A 75 -2.95 -7.71 13.34
CA VAL A 75 -2.85 -9.11 13.73
C VAL A 75 -2.53 -9.17 15.24
N PRO A 76 -3.39 -9.77 16.07
CA PRO A 76 -3.15 -9.87 17.51
C PRO A 76 -1.78 -10.51 17.83
N GLY A 77 -0.98 -9.82 18.63
CA GLY A 77 0.36 -10.27 19.01
C GLY A 77 1.44 -10.15 17.91
N LYS A 78 1.09 -9.68 16.71
CA LYS A 78 1.99 -9.55 15.57
C LYS A 78 1.86 -8.17 14.91
N PRO A 79 2.33 -7.08 15.53
CA PRO A 79 2.08 -5.69 15.07
C PRO A 79 2.83 -5.32 13.78
N SER A 80 3.75 -6.16 13.31
CA SER A 80 4.57 -5.88 12.11
C SER A 80 3.81 -6.01 10.77
N TYR A 81 2.57 -6.51 10.77
CA TYR A 81 1.82 -6.74 9.54
C TYR A 81 1.03 -5.52 9.02
N SER A 82 1.06 -4.40 9.72
CA SER A 82 0.57 -3.14 9.18
C SER A 82 1.69 -2.39 8.47
N LEU A 83 1.60 -2.29 7.13
CA LEU A 83 2.50 -1.45 6.33
C LEU A 83 2.33 0.02 6.71
N MET A 84 1.10 0.46 7.00
CA MET A 84 0.83 1.85 7.39
C MET A 84 1.47 2.19 8.74
N ASP A 85 1.39 1.32 9.75
CA ASP A 85 2.08 1.53 11.03
C ASP A 85 3.60 1.57 10.86
N PHE A 86 4.13 0.69 10.02
CA PHE A 86 5.56 0.69 9.73
C PHE A 86 6.00 2.00 9.09
N LEU A 87 5.34 2.45 8.01
CA LEU A 87 5.69 3.69 7.32
C LEU A 87 5.51 4.93 8.21
N ALA A 88 4.44 4.97 9.03
CA ALA A 88 4.22 6.05 10.00
C ALA A 88 5.39 6.15 11.00
N LYS A 89 5.88 5.00 11.52
CA LYS A 89 7.08 4.93 12.38
C LYS A 89 8.35 5.35 11.64
N GLN A 90 8.39 5.18 10.33
CA GLN A 90 9.49 5.64 9.48
C GLN A 90 9.44 7.14 9.17
N GLY A 91 8.45 7.87 9.68
CA GLY A 91 8.32 9.32 9.56
C GLY A 91 7.46 9.79 8.38
N PHE A 92 6.72 8.90 7.74
CA PHE A 92 5.79 9.24 6.69
C PHE A 92 4.39 9.58 7.22
N ASP A 93 3.63 10.34 6.43
CA ASP A 93 2.19 10.52 6.56
C ASP A 93 1.51 9.68 5.46
N VAL A 94 0.73 8.66 5.87
CA VAL A 94 0.34 7.54 5.01
C VAL A 94 -1.17 7.51 4.82
N PHE A 95 -1.61 7.58 3.56
CA PHE A 95 -3.01 7.53 3.16
C PHE A 95 -3.30 6.26 2.35
N ALA A 96 -4.35 5.53 2.70
CA ALA A 96 -4.85 4.39 1.94
C ALA A 96 -6.30 4.67 1.51
N LEU A 97 -6.56 4.67 0.19
CA LEU A 97 -7.91 4.88 -0.32
C LEU A 97 -8.66 3.55 -0.50
N ASP A 98 -9.97 3.58 -0.34
CA ASP A 98 -10.88 2.59 -0.91
C ASP A 98 -11.39 3.16 -2.25
N THR A 99 -11.07 2.59 -3.40
CA THR A 99 -11.66 3.07 -4.68
C THR A 99 -13.16 2.82 -4.69
N ARG A 100 -13.91 3.57 -5.52
CA ARG A 100 -15.34 3.24 -5.73
C ARG A 100 -15.51 1.75 -6.02
N GLY A 101 -16.60 1.15 -5.55
CA GLY A 101 -16.89 -0.27 -5.69
C GLY A 101 -16.17 -1.16 -4.68
N PHE A 102 -15.37 -0.61 -3.77
CA PHE A 102 -14.65 -1.34 -2.72
C PHE A 102 -14.84 -0.67 -1.35
N GLY A 103 -14.74 -1.48 -0.31
CA GLY A 103 -14.68 -1.05 1.07
C GLY A 103 -15.86 -0.20 1.50
N ARG A 104 -15.54 0.97 2.03
CA ARG A 104 -16.50 1.96 2.57
C ARG A 104 -16.92 2.98 1.54
N SER A 105 -16.24 3.03 0.38
CA SER A 105 -16.53 3.99 -0.68
C SER A 105 -17.85 3.73 -1.39
N THR A 106 -18.33 4.68 -2.17
CA THR A 106 -19.53 4.52 -2.99
C THR A 106 -19.44 3.28 -3.88
N HIS A 107 -20.49 2.46 -3.89
CA HIS A 107 -20.65 1.30 -4.77
C HIS A 107 -21.64 1.62 -5.91
N PRO A 108 -21.16 2.08 -7.08
CA PRO A 108 -22.03 2.35 -8.22
C PRO A 108 -22.72 1.06 -8.69
N LYS A 109 -24.01 1.13 -9.08
CA LYS A 109 -24.78 -0.05 -9.50
C LYS A 109 -24.15 -0.77 -10.70
N ASP A 110 -23.54 0.00 -11.61
CA ASP A 110 -22.94 -0.50 -12.83
C ASP A 110 -21.48 -0.97 -12.66
N GLY A 111 -21.00 -1.02 -11.40
CA GLY A 111 -19.64 -1.44 -11.08
C GLY A 111 -18.63 -0.32 -11.20
N VAL A 112 -17.36 -0.68 -11.40
CA VAL A 112 -16.22 0.23 -11.51
C VAL A 112 -15.29 -0.21 -12.63
N THR A 113 -14.76 0.75 -13.40
CA THR A 113 -13.68 0.52 -14.37
C THR A 113 -12.32 0.92 -13.80
N THR A 114 -11.26 0.41 -14.41
CA THR A 114 -9.89 0.80 -14.04
C THR A 114 -9.64 2.30 -14.26
N ALA A 115 -10.24 2.89 -15.29
CA ALA A 115 -10.14 4.33 -15.54
C ALA A 115 -10.82 5.15 -14.43
N GLN A 116 -12.00 4.73 -13.96
CA GLN A 116 -12.67 5.38 -12.83
C GLN A 116 -11.88 5.26 -11.52
N ALA A 117 -11.23 4.13 -11.28
CA ALA A 117 -10.35 3.98 -10.13
C ALA A 117 -9.10 4.89 -10.21
N SER A 118 -8.59 5.15 -11.43
CA SER A 118 -7.52 6.14 -11.65
C SER A 118 -7.97 7.57 -11.33
N GLU A 119 -9.23 7.88 -11.63
CA GLU A 119 -9.87 9.16 -11.29
C GLU A 119 -10.05 9.32 -9.77
N ASP A 120 -10.48 8.24 -9.07
CA ASP A 120 -10.56 8.19 -7.60
C ASP A 120 -9.20 8.50 -6.98
N LEU A 121 -8.14 7.84 -7.46
CA LEU A 121 -6.78 8.06 -7.00
C LEU A 121 -6.33 9.50 -7.22
N ASN A 122 -6.61 10.09 -8.40
CA ASN A 122 -6.26 11.48 -8.67
C ASN A 122 -6.90 12.44 -7.65
N ASN A 123 -8.19 12.27 -7.37
CA ASN A 123 -8.90 13.12 -6.40
C ASN A 123 -8.37 12.94 -4.97
N VAL A 124 -7.99 11.71 -4.59
CA VAL A 124 -7.40 11.44 -3.27
C VAL A 124 -5.99 12.03 -3.16
N VAL A 125 -5.17 11.91 -4.21
CA VAL A 125 -3.84 12.54 -4.23
C VAL A 125 -3.98 14.06 -4.12
N ASP A 126 -4.85 14.70 -4.90
CA ASP A 126 -5.09 16.16 -4.80
C ASP A 126 -5.54 16.57 -3.40
N TYR A 127 -6.42 15.78 -2.78
CA TYR A 127 -6.85 15.99 -1.41
C TYR A 127 -5.68 15.92 -0.41
N ALA A 128 -4.84 14.88 -0.47
CA ALA A 128 -3.72 14.69 0.44
C ALA A 128 -2.65 15.79 0.26
N LEU A 129 -2.31 16.13 -0.98
CA LEU A 129 -1.37 17.22 -1.30
C LEU A 129 -1.85 18.57 -0.76
N LYS A 130 -3.14 18.87 -0.96
CA LYS A 130 -3.75 20.10 -0.42
C LYS A 130 -3.79 20.09 1.11
N LEU A 131 -4.18 18.97 1.73
CA LEU A 131 -4.27 18.83 3.19
C LEU A 131 -2.91 19.08 3.87
N ARG A 132 -1.82 18.64 3.24
CA ARG A 132 -0.45 18.77 3.77
C ARG A 132 0.36 19.93 3.18
N SER A 133 -0.21 20.66 2.20
CA SER A 133 0.46 21.76 1.49
C SER A 133 1.81 21.32 0.90
N VAL A 134 1.86 20.13 0.31
CA VAL A 134 3.04 19.58 -0.38
C VAL A 134 2.78 19.42 -1.86
N PRO A 135 3.81 19.57 -2.72
CA PRO A 135 3.63 19.53 -4.17
C PRO A 135 3.47 18.12 -4.75
N LYS A 136 4.02 17.11 -4.08
CA LYS A 136 4.07 15.72 -4.57
C LYS A 136 3.88 14.73 -3.44
N ALA A 137 3.42 13.53 -3.78
CA ALA A 137 3.32 12.38 -2.90
C ALA A 137 4.13 11.19 -3.44
N ASN A 138 4.64 10.36 -2.54
CA ASN A 138 5.07 9.01 -2.89
C ASN A 138 3.85 8.12 -3.11
N LEU A 139 3.93 7.20 -4.05
CA LEU A 139 2.83 6.32 -4.41
C LEU A 139 3.27 4.86 -4.39
N LEU A 140 2.53 4.00 -3.70
CA LEU A 140 2.66 2.55 -3.78
C LEU A 140 1.35 1.95 -4.28
N SER A 141 1.43 1.07 -5.27
CA SER A 141 0.27 0.37 -5.81
C SER A 141 0.48 -1.14 -5.81
N TRP A 142 -0.59 -1.89 -5.57
CA TRP A 142 -0.55 -3.36 -5.50
C TRP A 142 -1.48 -4.02 -6.51
N SER A 143 -0.96 -5.02 -7.27
CA SER A 143 -1.77 -5.88 -8.14
C SER A 143 -2.58 -5.08 -9.19
N TRP A 144 -3.92 -5.20 -9.23
CA TRP A 144 -4.77 -4.33 -10.05
C TRP A 144 -4.49 -2.84 -9.81
N GLY A 145 -4.12 -2.46 -8.58
CA GLY A 145 -3.68 -1.12 -8.25
C GLY A 145 -2.59 -0.58 -9.16
N THR A 146 -1.72 -1.46 -9.67
CA THR A 146 -0.65 -1.07 -10.60
C THR A 146 -1.18 -0.60 -11.96
N GLN A 147 -2.42 -0.96 -12.31
CA GLN A 147 -3.05 -0.53 -13.54
C GLN A 147 -3.62 0.88 -13.39
N TYR A 148 -4.49 1.12 -12.42
CA TYR A 148 -5.08 2.46 -12.25
C TYR A 148 -4.08 3.48 -11.71
N ALA A 149 -3.14 3.08 -10.85
CA ALA A 149 -2.06 3.97 -10.43
C ALA A 149 -1.04 4.23 -11.55
N GLY A 150 -0.74 3.22 -12.37
CA GLY A 150 0.10 3.41 -13.56
C GLY A 150 -0.53 4.39 -14.56
N MET A 151 -1.84 4.31 -14.80
CA MET A 151 -2.59 5.29 -15.60
C MET A 151 -2.49 6.69 -15.00
N PHE A 152 -2.67 6.82 -13.68
CA PHE A 152 -2.53 8.09 -12.97
C PHE A 152 -1.12 8.65 -13.10
N VAL A 153 -0.06 7.87 -12.87
CA VAL A 153 1.34 8.32 -12.97
C VAL A 153 1.70 8.76 -14.39
N MET A 154 1.18 8.08 -15.42
CA MET A 154 1.37 8.50 -16.81
C MET A 154 0.72 9.86 -17.10
N ALA A 155 -0.45 10.12 -16.50
CA ALA A 155 -1.21 11.36 -16.74
C ALA A 155 -0.76 12.54 -15.87
N HIS A 156 -0.25 12.26 -14.65
CA HIS A 156 0.06 13.25 -13.62
C HIS A 156 1.43 13.02 -12.96
N PRO A 157 2.54 12.89 -13.74
CA PRO A 157 3.87 12.68 -13.15
C PRO A 157 4.32 13.84 -12.26
N GLU A 158 3.79 15.03 -12.46
CA GLU A 158 4.07 16.23 -11.66
C GLU A 158 3.57 16.13 -10.20
N LYS A 159 2.62 15.25 -9.91
CA LYS A 159 2.06 15.01 -8.56
C LYS A 159 2.79 13.90 -7.79
N VAL A 160 3.68 13.15 -8.46
CA VAL A 160 4.32 11.96 -7.90
C VAL A 160 5.80 12.22 -7.68
N GLU A 161 6.26 11.97 -6.44
CA GLU A 161 7.68 12.05 -6.09
C GLU A 161 8.40 10.77 -6.50
N LYS A 162 7.92 9.61 -6.02
CA LYS A 162 8.40 8.28 -6.36
C LYS A 162 7.25 7.30 -6.46
N TYR A 163 7.39 6.32 -7.33
CA TYR A 163 6.38 5.30 -7.57
C TYR A 163 6.91 3.89 -7.28
N ILE A 164 6.17 3.12 -6.48
CA ILE A 164 6.41 1.70 -6.26
C ILE A 164 5.26 0.89 -6.88
N SER A 165 5.60 0.06 -7.85
CA SER A 165 4.70 -0.91 -8.46
C SER A 165 4.94 -2.28 -7.83
N TYR A 166 4.07 -2.67 -6.88
CA TYR A 166 4.12 -3.95 -6.20
C TYR A 166 3.20 -4.96 -6.89
N ALA A 167 3.78 -6.09 -7.29
CA ALA A 167 3.08 -7.15 -8.04
C ALA A 167 2.43 -6.59 -9.33
N GLN A 168 3.24 -5.95 -10.18
CA GLN A 168 2.80 -5.31 -11.43
C GLN A 168 2.09 -6.30 -12.34
N MET A 169 0.80 -6.06 -12.59
CA MET A 169 0.02 -6.84 -13.55
C MET A 169 0.43 -6.50 -14.99
N HIS A 170 0.56 -7.52 -15.82
CA HIS A 170 0.88 -7.36 -17.23
C HIS A 170 0.07 -8.34 -18.11
N VAL A 171 0.05 -8.13 -19.41
CA VAL A 171 -0.82 -8.84 -20.36
C VAL A 171 -0.62 -10.37 -20.37
N ASN A 172 0.56 -10.84 -20.02
CA ASN A 172 0.92 -12.26 -19.94
C ASN A 172 0.80 -12.85 -18.52
N SER A 173 0.31 -12.10 -17.55
CA SER A 173 0.13 -12.60 -16.17
C SER A 173 -0.72 -13.87 -16.17
N PRO A 174 -0.29 -14.96 -15.51
CA PRO A 174 -1.02 -16.24 -15.49
C PRO A 174 -2.45 -16.12 -14.98
N ASP A 175 -2.69 -15.22 -14.04
CA ASP A 175 -4.03 -14.95 -13.50
C ASP A 175 -5.00 -14.42 -14.56
N ILE A 176 -4.52 -13.60 -15.49
CA ILE A 176 -5.34 -13.11 -16.61
C ILE A 176 -5.76 -14.26 -17.52
N ALA A 177 -4.83 -15.17 -17.84
CA ALA A 177 -5.15 -16.35 -18.64
C ALA A 177 -6.21 -17.23 -17.96
N ARG A 178 -6.10 -17.43 -16.63
CA ARG A 178 -7.09 -18.19 -15.83
C ARG A 178 -8.47 -17.51 -15.77
N ARG A 179 -8.55 -16.19 -15.90
CA ARG A 179 -9.79 -15.39 -15.81
C ARG A 179 -10.49 -15.17 -17.15
N ARG A 180 -9.77 -15.18 -18.28
CA ARG A 180 -10.34 -14.94 -19.63
C ARG A 180 -11.59 -15.76 -19.93
N PRO A 181 -11.71 -17.05 -19.58
CA PRO A 181 -12.93 -17.82 -19.78
C PRO A 181 -14.17 -17.29 -19.03
N LYS A 182 -13.97 -16.40 -18.04
CA LYS A 182 -15.04 -15.83 -17.21
C LYS A 182 -15.44 -14.41 -17.62
N VAL A 183 -14.97 -13.90 -18.76
CA VAL A 183 -15.22 -12.51 -19.20
C VAL A 183 -16.71 -12.19 -19.26
N GLU A 184 -17.54 -13.08 -19.79
CA GLU A 184 -18.99 -12.86 -19.84
C GLU A 184 -19.64 -12.84 -18.45
N VAL A 185 -19.12 -13.61 -17.50
CA VAL A 185 -19.59 -13.53 -16.10
C VAL A 185 -19.26 -12.16 -15.52
N PHE A 186 -18.06 -11.64 -15.75
CA PHE A 186 -17.66 -10.31 -15.26
C PHE A 186 -18.48 -9.19 -15.91
N ARG A 187 -18.76 -9.28 -17.22
CA ARG A 187 -19.54 -8.30 -17.97
C ARG A 187 -20.98 -8.19 -17.47
N ASN A 188 -21.60 -9.35 -17.16
CA ASN A 188 -23.02 -9.42 -16.80
C ASN A 188 -23.26 -9.25 -15.30
N ASN A 189 -22.23 -9.23 -14.46
CA ASN A 189 -22.35 -9.11 -13.02
C ASN A 189 -21.36 -8.07 -12.50
N PRO A 190 -21.76 -6.79 -12.33
CA PRO A 190 -20.88 -5.73 -11.82
C PRO A 190 -20.24 -6.06 -10.48
N TYR A 191 -20.88 -6.91 -9.69
CA TYR A 191 -20.39 -7.41 -8.40
C TYR A 191 -20.67 -8.91 -8.26
N ILE A 192 -19.75 -9.60 -7.61
CA ILE A 192 -19.88 -11.00 -7.21
C ILE A 192 -19.78 -11.09 -5.70
N LYS A 193 -20.76 -11.75 -5.05
CA LYS A 193 -20.75 -11.96 -3.60
C LYS A 193 -19.60 -12.87 -3.19
N ILE A 194 -18.94 -12.51 -2.08
CA ILE A 194 -17.92 -13.32 -1.43
C ILE A 194 -18.46 -13.71 -0.06
N PRO A 195 -18.79 -14.99 0.18
CA PRO A 195 -19.16 -15.44 1.51
C PRO A 195 -17.96 -15.36 2.45
N GLU A 196 -18.18 -15.17 3.75
CA GLU A 196 -17.11 -15.09 4.76
C GLU A 196 -16.10 -16.25 4.66
N ALA A 197 -16.61 -17.50 4.50
CA ALA A 197 -15.78 -18.68 4.34
C ALA A 197 -14.92 -18.68 3.04
N GLY A 198 -15.20 -17.79 2.10
CA GLY A 198 -14.47 -17.69 0.83
C GLY A 198 -13.13 -16.96 0.93
N TRP A 199 -12.89 -16.18 1.99
CA TRP A 199 -11.70 -15.34 2.08
C TRP A 199 -10.40 -16.12 2.29
N LYS A 200 -10.39 -17.14 3.15
CA LYS A 200 -9.20 -18.00 3.34
C LYS A 200 -8.81 -18.75 2.06
N PRO A 201 -9.74 -19.47 1.36
CA PRO A 201 -9.42 -20.09 0.09
C PRO A 201 -8.93 -19.10 -0.96
N ARG A 202 -9.51 -17.89 -1.01
CA ARG A 202 -9.06 -16.84 -1.93
C ARG A 202 -7.63 -16.41 -1.63
N PHE A 203 -7.27 -16.24 -0.36
CA PHE A 203 -5.89 -15.93 0.05
C PHE A 203 -4.92 -17.02 -0.43
N TYR A 204 -5.20 -18.27 -0.09
CA TYR A 204 -4.35 -19.41 -0.47
C TYR A 204 -4.28 -19.67 -1.98
N SER A 205 -5.29 -19.26 -2.75
CA SER A 205 -5.25 -19.38 -4.22
C SER A 205 -4.23 -18.45 -4.90
N MET A 206 -3.69 -17.47 -4.17
CA MET A 206 -2.74 -16.48 -4.69
C MET A 206 -1.33 -16.64 -4.10
N THR A 207 -1.09 -17.67 -3.28
CA THR A 207 0.16 -17.78 -2.52
C THR A 207 0.51 -19.23 -2.22
N PRO A 208 1.81 -19.61 -2.25
CA PRO A 208 2.25 -20.89 -1.71
C PRO A 208 1.94 -20.99 -0.20
N VAL A 209 1.43 -22.12 0.26
CA VAL A 209 1.09 -22.33 1.68
C VAL A 209 2.28 -22.14 2.61
N ALA A 210 3.47 -22.59 2.18
CA ALA A 210 4.68 -22.59 3.00
C ALA A 210 5.18 -21.20 3.46
N VAL A 211 4.82 -20.14 2.74
CA VAL A 211 5.24 -18.77 3.06
C VAL A 211 4.23 -18.02 3.93
N ASN A 212 3.10 -18.62 4.24
CA ASN A 212 2.02 -18.00 5.00
C ASN A 212 2.11 -18.31 6.49
N ASP A 213 1.62 -17.38 7.30
CA ASP A 213 1.35 -17.55 8.71
C ASP A 213 -0.17 -17.73 8.91
N PRO A 214 -0.67 -18.83 9.45
CA PRO A 214 -2.10 -19.10 9.60
C PRO A 214 -2.85 -18.02 10.40
N ASP A 215 -2.24 -17.45 11.44
CA ASP A 215 -2.86 -16.39 12.24
C ASP A 215 -3.08 -15.11 11.41
N VAL A 216 -2.14 -14.81 10.52
CA VAL A 216 -2.23 -13.66 9.60
C VAL A 216 -3.32 -13.90 8.57
N VAL A 217 -3.39 -15.10 8.00
CA VAL A 217 -4.47 -15.46 7.05
C VAL A 217 -5.84 -15.37 7.72
N ASP A 218 -5.95 -15.80 8.98
CA ASP A 218 -7.18 -15.71 9.76
C ASP A 218 -7.57 -14.26 10.05
N ALA A 219 -6.61 -13.43 10.45
CA ALA A 219 -6.83 -12.01 10.69
C ALA A 219 -7.26 -11.29 9.41
N TYR A 220 -6.57 -11.55 8.28
CA TYR A 220 -6.95 -11.02 6.97
C TYR A 220 -8.36 -11.42 6.57
N ALA A 221 -8.69 -12.71 6.63
CA ALA A 221 -10.01 -13.22 6.24
C ALA A 221 -11.13 -12.60 7.07
N LYS A 222 -10.94 -12.47 8.39
CA LYS A 222 -11.89 -11.82 9.30
C LYS A 222 -12.04 -10.32 9.02
N SER A 223 -10.93 -9.62 8.73
CA SER A 223 -10.95 -8.20 8.41
C SER A 223 -11.67 -7.95 7.09
N ALA A 224 -11.32 -8.70 6.05
CA ALA A 224 -11.94 -8.60 4.74
C ALA A 224 -13.45 -8.90 4.78
N ALA A 225 -13.87 -9.97 5.45
CA ALA A 225 -15.28 -10.37 5.53
C ALA A 225 -16.20 -9.33 6.19
N LYS A 226 -15.67 -8.48 7.08
CA LYS A 226 -16.45 -7.41 7.72
C LYS A 226 -16.84 -6.29 6.77
N ILE A 227 -16.04 -6.04 5.74
CA ILE A 227 -16.15 -4.88 4.86
C ILE A 227 -16.54 -5.30 3.44
N GLU A 228 -15.93 -6.36 2.93
CA GLU A 228 -16.09 -6.82 1.56
C GLU A 228 -17.04 -8.03 1.49
N THR A 229 -18.34 -7.77 1.42
CA THR A 229 -19.35 -8.82 1.21
C THR A 229 -19.50 -9.21 -0.28
N GLN A 230 -18.94 -8.39 -1.16
CA GLN A 230 -18.91 -8.57 -2.61
C GLN A 230 -17.60 -7.98 -3.17
N THR A 231 -17.23 -8.37 -4.37
CA THR A 231 -16.11 -7.78 -5.11
C THR A 231 -16.61 -7.21 -6.44
N ALA A 232 -16.12 -6.03 -6.81
CA ALA A 232 -16.35 -5.48 -8.14
C ALA A 232 -15.63 -6.34 -9.20
N THR A 233 -16.27 -6.58 -10.34
CA THR A 233 -15.74 -7.41 -11.43
C THR A 233 -15.10 -6.61 -12.55
N GLY A 234 -15.38 -5.31 -12.63
CA GLY A 234 -14.80 -4.42 -13.63
C GLY A 234 -13.26 -4.48 -13.69
N PRO A 235 -12.53 -4.53 -12.56
CA PRO A 235 -11.08 -4.77 -12.57
C PRO A 235 -10.67 -6.00 -13.37
N GLN A 236 -11.35 -7.13 -13.17
CA GLN A 236 -11.08 -8.38 -13.86
C GLN A 236 -11.49 -8.31 -15.35
N LEU A 237 -12.63 -7.67 -15.64
CA LEU A 237 -13.08 -7.46 -17.01
C LEU A 237 -12.05 -6.64 -17.80
N ASP A 238 -11.62 -5.50 -17.26
CA ASP A 238 -10.64 -4.61 -17.90
C ASP A 238 -9.29 -5.33 -18.11
N MET A 239 -8.76 -6.00 -17.09
CA MET A 239 -7.51 -6.74 -17.21
C MET A 239 -7.58 -7.87 -18.25
N CYS A 240 -8.75 -8.49 -18.46
CA CYS A 240 -8.92 -9.54 -19.45
C CYS A 240 -9.14 -9.02 -20.87
N THR A 241 -9.62 -7.78 -21.05
CA THR A 241 -10.13 -7.30 -22.34
C THR A 241 -9.39 -6.12 -22.94
N ILE A 242 -8.79 -5.22 -22.11
CA ILE A 242 -8.19 -3.97 -22.59
C ILE A 242 -6.72 -3.78 -22.21
N MET A 243 -6.07 -4.75 -21.55
CA MET A 243 -4.62 -4.67 -21.32
C MET A 243 -3.83 -4.74 -22.63
N PRO A 244 -2.68 -4.03 -22.71
CA PRO A 244 -2.00 -3.27 -21.66
C PRO A 244 -2.60 -1.88 -21.46
N MET A 245 -2.90 -1.51 -20.20
CA MET A 245 -3.42 -0.18 -19.84
C MET A 245 -2.29 0.79 -19.46
N VAL A 246 -1.13 0.27 -19.11
CA VAL A 246 0.04 1.04 -18.67
C VAL A 246 1.16 0.91 -19.69
N ASN A 247 1.64 2.06 -20.20
CA ASN A 247 2.82 2.14 -21.04
C ASN A 247 4.02 2.57 -20.18
N PRO A 248 4.99 1.70 -19.88
CA PRO A 248 6.11 2.03 -19.01
C PRO A 248 6.96 3.21 -19.50
N ARG A 249 6.98 3.49 -20.80
CA ARG A 249 7.73 4.61 -21.40
C ARG A 249 7.18 5.99 -20.98
N LEU A 250 5.95 6.04 -20.49
CA LEU A 250 5.31 7.26 -20.02
C LEU A 250 5.41 7.44 -18.50
N ILE A 251 5.95 6.46 -17.77
CA ILE A 251 6.23 6.55 -16.34
C ILE A 251 7.61 7.21 -16.17
N THR A 252 7.63 8.52 -16.04
CA THR A 252 8.87 9.33 -16.04
C THR A 252 9.46 9.57 -14.65
N VAL A 253 8.75 9.22 -13.59
CA VAL A 253 9.19 9.39 -12.20
C VAL A 253 10.11 8.27 -11.74
N PRO A 254 10.94 8.46 -10.70
CA PRO A 254 11.69 7.37 -10.07
C PRO A 254 10.77 6.20 -9.72
N THR A 255 11.11 4.98 -10.16
CA THR A 255 10.18 3.85 -10.07
C THR A 255 10.88 2.59 -9.58
N MET A 256 10.27 1.94 -8.56
CA MET A 256 10.63 0.59 -8.14
C MET A 256 9.55 -0.39 -8.55
N ILE A 257 9.95 -1.49 -9.20
CA ILE A 257 9.14 -2.70 -9.34
C ILE A 257 9.56 -3.65 -8.23
N ILE A 258 8.61 -4.07 -7.39
CA ILE A 258 8.87 -5.01 -6.29
C ILE A 258 7.91 -6.19 -6.37
N HIS A 259 8.46 -7.39 -6.23
CA HIS A 259 7.74 -8.64 -6.49
C HIS A 259 8.09 -9.72 -5.47
N GLY A 260 7.15 -10.62 -5.20
CA GLY A 260 7.42 -11.84 -4.43
C GLY A 260 8.03 -12.93 -5.32
N GLN A 261 8.99 -13.68 -4.79
CA GLN A 261 9.67 -14.78 -5.50
C GLN A 261 8.69 -15.83 -6.07
N TYR A 262 7.57 -16.05 -5.39
CA TYR A 262 6.58 -17.07 -5.73
C TYR A 262 5.25 -16.47 -6.22
N ASP A 263 5.28 -15.24 -6.74
CA ASP A 263 4.07 -14.61 -7.29
C ASP A 263 3.72 -15.22 -8.65
N ASP A 264 2.68 -16.04 -8.68
CA ASP A 264 2.11 -16.68 -9.87
C ASP A 264 0.86 -15.98 -10.42
N VAL A 265 0.44 -14.90 -9.76
CA VAL A 265 -0.67 -14.04 -10.22
C VAL A 265 -0.19 -13.04 -11.26
N ALA A 266 0.93 -12.40 -10.96
CA ALA A 266 1.55 -11.36 -11.78
C ALA A 266 3.02 -11.71 -12.09
N ASP A 267 3.34 -12.87 -12.51
CA ASP A 267 4.67 -13.50 -12.55
C ASP A 267 5.85 -12.59 -12.94
N LEU A 268 7.06 -13.08 -12.69
CA LEU A 268 8.31 -12.35 -12.91
C LEU A 268 8.72 -12.23 -14.38
N ASP A 269 8.37 -13.22 -15.21
CA ASP A 269 8.92 -13.36 -16.56
C ASP A 269 8.50 -12.22 -17.50
N GLY A 270 7.28 -11.69 -17.32
CA GLY A 270 6.77 -10.57 -18.10
C GLY A 270 7.27 -9.20 -17.67
N LEU A 271 7.95 -9.07 -16.52
CA LEU A 271 8.27 -7.78 -15.92
C LEU A 271 9.57 -7.16 -16.40
N LEU A 272 10.57 -7.95 -16.81
CA LEU A 272 11.83 -7.39 -17.30
C LEU A 272 11.66 -6.51 -18.54
N PRO A 273 10.84 -6.87 -19.55
CA PRO A 273 10.52 -5.98 -20.66
C PRO A 273 9.83 -4.67 -20.22
N PHE A 274 8.95 -4.72 -19.23
CA PHE A 274 8.32 -3.53 -18.66
C PHE A 274 9.34 -2.64 -17.96
N PHE A 275 10.16 -3.20 -17.05
CA PHE A 275 11.21 -2.50 -16.32
C PHE A 275 12.25 -1.83 -17.25
N ARG A 276 12.68 -2.53 -18.32
CA ARG A 276 13.64 -1.99 -19.28
C ARG A 276 13.13 -0.74 -20.00
N GLN A 277 11.83 -0.60 -20.19
CA GLN A 277 11.21 0.52 -20.90
C GLN A 277 10.95 1.75 -20.01
N LEU A 278 11.09 1.65 -18.68
CA LEU A 278 11.00 2.81 -17.78
C LEU A 278 12.12 3.81 -18.13
N PRO A 279 11.81 5.07 -18.44
CA PRO A 279 12.79 6.04 -18.94
C PRO A 279 13.65 6.64 -17.84
N ASN A 280 13.17 6.72 -16.58
CA ASN A 280 13.92 7.30 -15.48
C ASN A 280 15.16 6.43 -15.15
N THR A 281 16.30 7.08 -14.92
CA THR A 281 17.57 6.40 -14.58
C THR A 281 17.55 5.85 -13.15
N TYR A 282 16.82 6.50 -12.24
CA TYR A 282 16.61 5.99 -10.90
C TYR A 282 15.42 5.00 -10.91
N LYS A 283 15.73 3.76 -11.20
CA LYS A 283 14.76 2.66 -11.21
C LYS A 283 15.35 1.40 -10.57
N CYS A 284 14.52 0.71 -9.78
CA CYS A 284 14.89 -0.51 -9.06
C CYS A 284 13.98 -1.67 -9.47
N TYR A 285 14.57 -2.89 -9.52
CA TYR A 285 13.83 -4.15 -9.66
C TYR A 285 14.19 -5.05 -8.49
N VAL A 286 13.21 -5.32 -7.63
CA VAL A 286 13.41 -6.04 -6.36
C VAL A 286 12.56 -7.28 -6.30
N VAL A 287 13.15 -8.42 -5.93
CA VAL A 287 12.46 -9.68 -5.69
C VAL A 287 12.63 -10.06 -4.22
N ILE A 288 11.52 -10.21 -3.52
CA ILE A 288 11.50 -10.57 -2.10
C ILE A 288 11.41 -12.09 -1.96
N PRO A 289 12.36 -12.73 -1.26
CA PRO A 289 12.31 -14.17 -0.99
C PRO A 289 11.17 -14.51 -0.03
N ASP A 290 10.78 -15.79 0.00
CA ASP A 290 9.71 -16.31 0.86
C ASP A 290 8.41 -15.51 0.82
N ALA A 291 8.07 -15.00 -0.38
CA ALA A 291 6.91 -14.16 -0.62
C ALA A 291 6.26 -14.48 -1.98
N GLY A 292 4.95 -14.34 -2.05
CA GLY A 292 4.15 -14.42 -3.28
C GLY A 292 3.34 -13.14 -3.49
N HIS A 293 2.15 -13.26 -4.09
CA HIS A 293 1.31 -12.11 -4.44
C HIS A 293 0.84 -11.28 -3.23
N MET A 294 0.67 -11.94 -2.08
CA MET A 294 0.23 -11.33 -0.82
C MET A 294 1.42 -11.01 0.12
N MET A 295 2.56 -10.64 -0.45
CA MET A 295 3.87 -10.50 0.21
C MET A 295 3.82 -9.68 1.51
N MET A 296 3.01 -8.63 1.58
CA MET A 296 2.83 -7.78 2.77
C MET A 296 2.24 -8.53 3.99
N PHE A 297 1.66 -9.73 3.78
CA PHE A 297 1.08 -10.60 4.79
C PHE A 297 1.85 -11.92 4.98
N GLN A 298 3.04 -12.05 4.38
CA GLN A 298 3.81 -13.28 4.35
C GLN A 298 5.15 -13.15 5.09
N LYS A 299 5.94 -14.21 5.15
CA LYS A 299 7.23 -14.24 5.85
C LYS A 299 8.18 -13.13 5.38
N GLY A 300 8.16 -12.78 4.09
CA GLY A 300 8.96 -11.71 3.50
C GLY A 300 8.53 -10.28 3.84
N HIS A 301 7.44 -10.06 4.61
CA HIS A 301 6.84 -8.74 4.81
C HIS A 301 7.79 -7.69 5.41
N LEU A 302 8.68 -8.08 6.33
CA LEU A 302 9.63 -7.13 6.93
C LEU A 302 10.64 -6.62 5.90
N LEU A 303 11.20 -7.51 5.07
CA LEU A 303 12.11 -7.09 4.01
C LEU A 303 11.38 -6.19 3.00
N PHE A 304 10.17 -6.57 2.59
CA PHE A 304 9.32 -5.74 1.74
C PHE A 304 9.12 -4.32 2.31
N GLN A 305 8.76 -4.21 3.58
CA GLN A 305 8.53 -2.93 4.25
C GLN A 305 9.80 -2.07 4.27
N HIS A 306 10.97 -2.68 4.54
CA HIS A 306 12.25 -2.00 4.55
C HIS A 306 12.66 -1.50 3.16
N GLU A 307 12.47 -2.29 2.12
CA GLU A 307 12.74 -1.88 0.74
C GLU A 307 11.83 -0.70 0.32
N VAL A 308 10.55 -0.76 0.65
CA VAL A 308 9.60 0.34 0.40
C VAL A 308 10.06 1.64 1.08
N ALA A 309 10.36 1.58 2.38
CA ALA A 309 10.77 2.77 3.11
C ALA A 309 12.13 3.31 2.63
N SER A 310 13.06 2.42 2.32
CA SER A 310 14.39 2.78 1.81
C SER A 310 14.29 3.52 0.47
N PHE A 311 13.48 3.01 -0.46
CA PHE A 311 13.26 3.65 -1.75
C PHE A 311 12.61 5.03 -1.62
N PHE A 312 11.62 5.18 -0.76
CA PHE A 312 10.96 6.48 -0.55
C PHE A 312 11.86 7.50 0.15
N LYS A 313 12.79 7.07 1.02
CA LYS A 313 13.73 7.95 1.74
C LYS A 313 14.97 8.33 0.93
N ALA A 314 15.35 7.54 -0.06
CA ALA A 314 16.55 7.82 -0.83
C ALA A 314 16.45 9.21 -1.46
N SER A 315 17.52 10.02 -1.34
CA SER A 315 17.68 11.26 -2.11
C SER A 315 18.17 10.89 -3.52
N ASP A 316 17.67 11.59 -4.52
CA ASP A 316 18.15 11.49 -5.91
C ASP A 316 19.57 12.03 -6.05
#